data_f8a8d509c5279fb21b155e31268d175e
#
_entry.id   f8a8d509c5279fb21b155e31268d175e
#
_cell.length_a   1.000
_cell.length_b   1.000
_cell.length_c   1.000
_cell.angle_alpha   90.00
_cell.angle_beta   90.00
_cell.angle_gamma   90.00
#
_symmetry.space_group_name_H-M   'P 1'
#
loop_
_entity.id
_entity.type
_entity.pdbx_description
1 polymer ?
#
loop_
_entity_poly.entity_id
_entity_poly.type
_entity_poly.pdbx_seq_one_letter_code
_entity_poly.pdbx_strand_id
1 'polypeptide(L)'
;DYVLIESTYGDRFHGERPDYVNKIATVLNDTFSKGGNVVIPSFAVGRTQEMLYFLRIIKKEKMVKNYPNFEVYVDSPLAIEATNIFNKNVTECFDDETKELINKGINPLQFEGLKLSVSSNESIAINQNKVPKVILSASGMCEAGRIRHHLKHNLWKPNSTILFVGYQAVGTLGRSIIEGATTVKLFGEEIAVKAKIETLKGISGHGDQKQLISWLEAM
;
A
#
# COMPACT_ATOMS: atom_id res chain seq x y z
N ASP A 1 22.50 -10.34 -31.94
CA ASP A 1 21.56 -9.48 -31.18
C ASP A 1 21.71 -9.74 -29.68
N TYR A 2 21.37 -8.76 -28.86
CA TYR A 2 21.42 -8.86 -27.40
C TYR A 2 20.00 -8.71 -26.85
N VAL A 3 19.63 -9.55 -25.87
CA VAL A 3 18.35 -9.47 -25.16
C VAL A 3 18.61 -9.11 -23.71
N LEU A 4 17.97 -8.06 -23.22
CA LEU A 4 17.99 -7.65 -21.83
C LEU A 4 16.58 -7.79 -21.26
N ILE A 5 16.41 -8.65 -20.24
CA ILE A 5 15.12 -8.96 -19.65
C ILE A 5 15.21 -8.92 -18.12
N GLU A 6 14.16 -8.47 -17.46
CA GLU A 6 14.00 -8.61 -16.01
C GLU A 6 13.79 -10.09 -15.63
N SER A 7 14.03 -10.45 -14.37
CA SER A 7 13.84 -11.83 -13.90
C SER A 7 13.35 -11.92 -12.44
N THR A 8 12.69 -10.90 -11.93
CA THR A 8 12.28 -10.80 -10.51
C THR A 8 11.43 -11.98 -10.06
N TYR A 9 10.54 -12.47 -10.90
CA TYR A 9 9.71 -13.67 -10.68
C TYR A 9 9.96 -14.76 -11.72
N GLY A 10 11.17 -14.84 -12.27
CA GLY A 10 11.55 -15.83 -13.26
C GLY A 10 11.56 -17.28 -12.75
N ASP A 11 11.52 -17.48 -11.44
CA ASP A 11 11.52 -18.77 -10.76
C ASP A 11 10.14 -19.25 -10.27
N ARG A 12 9.06 -18.47 -10.54
CA ARG A 12 7.72 -18.74 -9.97
C ARG A 12 6.59 -18.21 -10.83
N PHE A 13 5.36 -18.62 -10.47
CA PHE A 13 4.11 -18.13 -11.06
C PHE A 13 3.36 -17.22 -10.09
N HIS A 14 2.61 -16.24 -10.61
CA HIS A 14 1.81 -15.33 -9.77
C HIS A 14 0.58 -16.01 -9.13
N GLY A 15 0.10 -17.11 -9.69
CA GLY A 15 -1.14 -17.74 -9.28
C GLY A 15 -2.38 -16.91 -9.66
N GLU A 16 -3.54 -17.31 -9.14
CA GLU A 16 -4.78 -16.57 -9.35
C GLU A 16 -4.75 -15.23 -8.58
N ARG A 17 -5.28 -14.19 -9.20
CA ARG A 17 -5.41 -12.87 -8.55
C ARG A 17 -6.49 -12.95 -7.48
N PRO A 18 -6.16 -12.72 -6.21
CA PRO A 18 -7.15 -12.71 -5.15
C PRO A 18 -8.05 -11.48 -5.24
N ASP A 19 -9.23 -11.55 -4.63
CA ASP A 19 -10.07 -10.38 -4.44
C ASP A 19 -9.44 -9.43 -3.40
N TYR A 20 -8.66 -8.48 -3.90
CA TYR A 20 -7.94 -7.52 -3.08
C TYR A 20 -8.88 -6.59 -2.31
N VAL A 21 -10.00 -6.17 -2.92
CA VAL A 21 -10.95 -5.25 -2.32
C VAL A 21 -11.57 -5.87 -1.07
N ASN A 22 -12.07 -7.11 -1.17
CA ASN A 22 -12.63 -7.82 -0.02
C ASN A 22 -11.59 -8.15 1.05
N LYS A 23 -10.36 -8.51 0.65
CA LYS A 23 -9.27 -8.76 1.62
C LYS A 23 -8.90 -7.49 2.39
N ILE A 24 -8.73 -6.36 1.72
CA ILE A 24 -8.44 -5.09 2.38
C ILE A 24 -9.61 -4.69 3.29
N ALA A 25 -10.86 -4.79 2.82
CA ALA A 25 -12.03 -4.47 3.62
C ALA A 25 -12.11 -5.32 4.91
N THR A 26 -11.77 -6.61 4.83
CA THR A 26 -11.69 -7.50 6.00
C THR A 26 -10.63 -7.01 6.99
N VAL A 27 -9.43 -6.69 6.52
CA VAL A 27 -8.34 -6.15 7.38
C VAL A 27 -8.77 -4.84 8.05
N LEU A 28 -9.43 -3.94 7.32
CA LEU A 28 -9.93 -2.67 7.87
C LEU A 28 -10.97 -2.91 8.95
N ASN A 29 -11.99 -3.75 8.70
CA ASN A 29 -13.03 -4.08 9.69
C ASN A 29 -12.42 -4.67 10.95
N ASP A 30 -11.56 -5.68 10.83
CA ASP A 30 -10.88 -6.34 11.95
C ASP A 30 -10.05 -5.38 12.80
N THR A 31 -9.32 -4.48 12.13
CA THR A 31 -8.41 -3.56 12.82
C THR A 31 -9.17 -2.43 13.49
N PHE A 32 -10.12 -1.82 12.77
CA PHE A 32 -10.90 -0.70 13.29
C PHE A 32 -11.85 -1.10 14.43
N SER A 33 -12.37 -2.33 14.41
CA SER A 33 -13.19 -2.83 15.54
C SER A 33 -12.42 -2.87 16.87
N LYS A 34 -11.08 -2.92 16.81
CA LYS A 34 -10.18 -2.88 17.97
C LYS A 34 -9.64 -1.47 18.25
N GLY A 35 -10.08 -0.45 17.50
CA GLY A 35 -9.59 0.92 17.63
C GLY A 35 -8.17 1.13 17.13
N GLY A 36 -7.65 0.24 16.28
CA GLY A 36 -6.30 0.31 15.73
C GLY A 36 -6.21 1.02 14.38
N ASN A 37 -4.97 1.30 13.94
CA ASN A 37 -4.67 1.83 12.61
C ASN A 37 -4.24 0.72 11.65
N VAL A 38 -4.53 0.89 10.35
CA VAL A 38 -3.92 0.08 9.29
C VAL A 38 -2.82 0.91 8.64
N VAL A 39 -1.58 0.46 8.79
CA VAL A 39 -0.40 1.10 8.20
C VAL A 39 0.06 0.28 7.00
N ILE A 40 0.18 0.92 5.85
CA ILE A 40 0.49 0.28 4.57
C ILE A 40 1.80 0.84 4.02
N PRO A 41 2.93 0.14 4.21
CA PRO A 41 4.17 0.46 3.50
C PRO A 41 3.96 0.27 2.00
N SER A 42 4.17 1.31 1.20
CA SER A 42 3.95 1.23 -0.25
C SER A 42 4.99 2.03 -1.03
N PHE A 43 5.30 1.59 -2.24
CA PHE A 43 6.09 2.40 -3.16
C PHE A 43 5.31 3.63 -3.59
N ALA A 44 6.01 4.74 -3.74
CA ALA A 44 5.41 6.04 -4.08
C ALA A 44 4.75 6.02 -5.46
N VAL A 45 5.31 5.25 -6.39
CA VAL A 45 4.81 5.11 -7.77
C VAL A 45 4.19 3.74 -7.96
N GLY A 46 3.02 3.67 -8.55
CA GLY A 46 2.26 2.47 -8.89
C GLY A 46 1.47 1.94 -7.70
N ARG A 47 2.15 1.39 -6.68
CA ARG A 47 1.51 0.69 -5.56
C ARG A 47 0.61 1.59 -4.72
N THR A 48 1.02 2.80 -4.44
CA THR A 48 0.16 3.76 -3.72
C THR A 48 -1.11 4.04 -4.51
N GLN A 49 -1.03 4.25 -5.82
CA GLN A 49 -2.17 4.54 -6.67
C GLN A 49 -3.15 3.35 -6.76
N GLU A 50 -2.64 2.12 -6.85
CA GLU A 50 -3.49 0.91 -6.77
C GLU A 50 -4.22 0.80 -5.43
N MET A 51 -3.54 1.08 -4.32
CA MET A 51 -4.19 1.10 -3.01
C MET A 51 -5.28 2.16 -2.92
N LEU A 52 -5.05 3.36 -3.47
CA LEU A 52 -6.08 4.41 -3.54
C LEU A 52 -7.30 3.95 -4.34
N TYR A 53 -7.09 3.28 -5.47
CA TYR A 53 -8.15 2.71 -6.29
C TYR A 53 -9.01 1.71 -5.49
N PHE A 54 -8.38 0.74 -4.81
CA PHE A 54 -9.11 -0.23 -3.99
C PHE A 54 -9.83 0.42 -2.80
N LEU A 55 -9.18 1.35 -2.10
CA LEU A 55 -9.78 2.05 -0.96
C LEU A 55 -10.98 2.92 -1.39
N ARG A 56 -10.94 3.52 -2.59
CA ARG A 56 -12.08 4.22 -3.17
C ARG A 56 -13.28 3.28 -3.34
N ILE A 57 -13.08 2.07 -3.89
CA ILE A 57 -14.14 1.07 -4.06
C ILE A 57 -14.71 0.69 -2.68
N ILE A 58 -13.86 0.37 -1.71
CA ILE A 58 -14.25 0.00 -0.35
C ILE A 58 -15.12 1.09 0.30
N LYS A 59 -14.75 2.36 0.11
CA LYS A 59 -15.54 3.50 0.64
C LYS A 59 -16.86 3.67 -0.10
N LYS A 60 -16.85 3.62 -1.43
CA LYS A 60 -18.04 3.74 -2.26
C LYS A 60 -19.07 2.67 -1.90
N GLU A 61 -18.63 1.43 -1.76
CA GLU A 61 -19.50 0.28 -1.45
C GLU A 61 -19.77 0.14 0.08
N LYS A 62 -19.26 1.08 0.90
CA LYS A 62 -19.43 1.10 2.38
C LYS A 62 -19.07 -0.23 3.05
N MET A 63 -18.00 -0.87 2.59
CA MET A 63 -17.62 -2.21 3.05
C MET A 63 -17.05 -2.22 4.48
N VAL A 64 -16.71 -1.07 5.05
CA VAL A 64 -16.28 -0.91 6.46
C VAL A 64 -17.46 -0.42 7.28
N LYS A 65 -18.23 -1.38 7.86
CA LYS A 65 -19.56 -1.12 8.44
C LYS A 65 -19.55 -0.19 9.64
N ASN A 66 -18.61 -0.39 10.57
CA ASN A 66 -18.59 0.37 11.84
C ASN A 66 -17.85 1.72 11.71
N TYR A 67 -17.11 1.95 10.62
CA TYR A 67 -16.34 3.15 10.37
C TYR A 67 -16.47 3.59 8.90
N PRO A 68 -17.69 3.86 8.39
CA PRO A 68 -17.88 4.16 6.96
C PRO A 68 -17.13 5.43 6.52
N ASN A 69 -16.91 6.37 7.44
CA ASN A 69 -16.24 7.65 7.18
C ASN A 69 -14.75 7.65 7.59
N PHE A 70 -14.10 6.47 7.66
CA PHE A 70 -12.66 6.40 8.00
C PHE A 70 -11.81 7.27 7.08
N GLU A 71 -10.76 7.85 7.63
CA GLU A 71 -9.80 8.65 6.86
C GLU A 71 -8.66 7.79 6.33
N VAL A 72 -8.18 8.15 5.14
CA VAL A 72 -7.00 7.57 4.49
C VAL A 72 -5.97 8.67 4.32
N TYR A 73 -4.80 8.49 4.88
CA TYR A 73 -3.69 9.43 4.76
C TYR A 73 -2.66 8.90 3.78
N VAL A 74 -2.29 9.71 2.79
CA VAL A 74 -1.08 9.52 2.00
C VAL A 74 -0.01 10.42 2.59
N ASP A 75 0.89 9.83 3.37
CA ASP A 75 1.99 10.56 4.02
C ASP A 75 3.32 10.28 3.32
N SER A 76 3.42 10.79 2.10
CA SER A 76 4.60 10.72 1.26
C SER A 76 4.53 11.81 0.18
N PRO A 77 5.34 12.88 0.27
CA PRO A 77 5.36 13.92 -0.76
C PRO A 77 5.60 13.36 -2.17
N LEU A 78 6.52 12.40 -2.30
CA LEU A 78 6.80 11.75 -3.60
C LEU A 78 5.58 10.98 -4.15
N ALA A 79 4.82 10.30 -3.28
CA ALA A 79 3.62 9.57 -3.71
C ALA A 79 2.51 10.54 -4.14
N ILE A 80 2.40 11.69 -3.48
CA ILE A 80 1.46 12.76 -3.85
C ILE A 80 1.81 13.31 -5.22
N GLU A 81 3.07 13.66 -5.46
CA GLU A 81 3.53 14.13 -6.77
C GLU A 81 3.32 13.08 -7.88
N ALA A 82 3.66 11.82 -7.61
CA ALA A 82 3.38 10.73 -8.54
C ALA A 82 1.88 10.65 -8.87
N THR A 83 1.00 10.74 -7.87
CA THR A 83 -0.46 10.70 -8.08
C THR A 83 -0.94 11.88 -8.93
N ASN A 84 -0.35 13.07 -8.76
CA ASN A 84 -0.63 14.23 -9.61
C ASN A 84 -0.22 13.99 -11.07
N ILE A 85 0.90 13.30 -11.30
CA ILE A 85 1.34 12.91 -12.66
C ILE A 85 0.37 11.89 -13.26
N PHE A 86 -0.06 10.87 -12.52
CA PHE A 86 -1.09 9.92 -12.97
C PHE A 86 -2.36 10.65 -13.42
N ASN A 87 -2.87 11.59 -12.61
CA ASN A 87 -4.06 12.37 -12.92
C ASN A 87 -3.92 13.26 -14.18
N LYS A 88 -2.70 13.64 -14.56
CA LYS A 88 -2.43 14.43 -15.77
C LYS A 88 -2.37 13.58 -17.04
N ASN A 89 -2.07 12.28 -16.92
CA ASN A 89 -1.81 11.39 -18.04
C ASN A 89 -2.89 10.30 -18.21
N VAL A 90 -4.13 10.63 -17.86
CA VAL A 90 -5.27 9.71 -17.89
C VAL A 90 -5.49 9.11 -19.27
N THR A 91 -5.48 9.95 -20.31
CA THR A 91 -5.84 9.57 -21.67
C THR A 91 -4.90 8.50 -22.23
N GLU A 92 -3.63 8.59 -21.89
CA GLU A 92 -2.57 7.73 -22.46
C GLU A 92 -2.28 6.51 -21.62
N CYS A 93 -2.43 6.62 -20.29
CA CYS A 93 -1.87 5.65 -19.34
C CYS A 93 -2.93 4.83 -18.59
N PHE A 94 -4.21 5.24 -18.60
CA PHE A 94 -5.26 4.51 -17.90
C PHE A 94 -5.96 3.51 -18.83
N ASP A 95 -6.42 2.39 -18.25
CA ASP A 95 -7.24 1.42 -18.96
C ASP A 95 -8.65 1.96 -19.26
N ASP A 96 -9.39 1.23 -20.08
CA ASP A 96 -10.68 1.69 -20.56
C ASP A 96 -11.72 1.78 -19.43
N GLU A 97 -11.67 0.85 -18.43
CA GLU A 97 -12.55 0.88 -17.26
C GLU A 97 -12.32 2.17 -16.45
N THR A 98 -11.07 2.52 -16.21
CA THR A 98 -10.70 3.73 -15.46
C THR A 98 -11.04 5.01 -16.24
N LYS A 99 -10.87 5.02 -17.58
CA LYS A 99 -11.30 6.12 -18.45
C LYS A 99 -12.82 6.34 -18.41
N GLU A 100 -13.61 5.26 -18.37
CA GLU A 100 -15.06 5.36 -18.19
C GLU A 100 -15.47 6.01 -16.86
N LEU A 101 -14.76 5.72 -15.76
CA LEU A 101 -15.01 6.40 -14.48
C LEU A 101 -14.80 7.92 -14.60
N ILE A 102 -13.70 8.32 -15.25
CA ILE A 102 -13.38 9.72 -15.44
C ILE A 102 -14.39 10.43 -16.33
N ASN A 103 -14.84 9.77 -17.41
CA ASN A 103 -15.90 10.30 -18.27
C ASN A 103 -17.23 10.51 -17.50
N LYS A 104 -17.45 9.75 -16.42
CA LYS A 104 -18.57 9.93 -15.49
C LYS A 104 -18.30 10.96 -14.40
N GLY A 105 -17.19 11.71 -14.48
CA GLY A 105 -16.78 12.70 -13.48
C GLY A 105 -16.21 12.12 -12.19
N ILE A 106 -15.84 10.83 -12.18
CA ILE A 106 -15.31 10.13 -11.01
C ILE A 106 -13.79 10.02 -11.12
N ASN A 107 -13.04 10.69 -10.23
CA ASN A 107 -11.60 10.47 -10.16
C ASN A 107 -11.31 9.14 -9.44
N PRO A 108 -10.61 8.17 -10.09
CA PRO A 108 -10.36 6.85 -9.52
C PRO A 108 -9.39 6.86 -8.32
N LEU A 109 -8.59 7.91 -8.18
CA LEU A 109 -7.56 8.05 -7.14
C LEU A 109 -7.94 9.07 -6.06
N GLN A 110 -9.18 9.60 -6.11
CA GLN A 110 -9.68 10.58 -5.16
C GLN A 110 -11.06 10.19 -4.61
N PHE A 111 -11.26 10.37 -3.32
CA PHE A 111 -12.51 10.03 -2.64
C PHE A 111 -12.64 10.81 -1.33
N GLU A 112 -13.84 10.87 -0.80
CA GLU A 112 -14.11 11.52 0.49
C GLU A 112 -13.32 10.87 1.63
N GLY A 113 -12.66 11.68 2.47
CA GLY A 113 -11.81 11.22 3.57
C GLY A 113 -10.38 10.89 3.17
N LEU A 114 -9.98 11.07 1.90
CA LEU A 114 -8.57 11.05 1.50
C LEU A 114 -7.90 12.35 1.96
N LYS A 115 -6.78 12.22 2.66
CA LYS A 115 -5.94 13.31 3.19
C LYS A 115 -4.52 13.16 2.66
N LEU A 116 -4.00 14.23 2.09
CA LEU A 116 -2.63 14.28 1.57
C LEU A 116 -1.77 15.06 2.56
N SER A 117 -0.70 14.44 3.06
CA SER A 117 0.22 15.05 4.04
C SER A 117 1.54 15.40 3.37
N VAL A 118 1.84 16.68 3.27
CA VAL A 118 3.05 17.21 2.62
C VAL A 118 4.08 17.63 3.67
N SER A 119 3.66 18.34 4.71
CA SER A 119 4.55 18.86 5.75
C SER A 119 4.89 17.83 6.83
N SER A 120 6.00 18.07 7.54
CA SER A 120 6.39 17.25 8.69
C SER A 120 5.40 17.38 9.86
N ASN A 121 4.81 18.56 10.05
CA ASN A 121 3.83 18.79 11.11
C ASN A 121 2.54 18.00 10.86
N GLU A 122 2.07 17.91 9.63
CA GLU A 122 0.93 17.06 9.27
C GLU A 122 1.24 15.59 9.53
N SER A 123 2.44 15.11 9.17
CA SER A 123 2.89 13.75 9.44
C SER A 123 2.90 13.42 10.94
N ILE A 124 3.36 14.34 11.77
CA ILE A 124 3.34 14.19 13.24
C ILE A 124 1.90 14.11 13.75
N ALA A 125 1.02 14.98 13.26
CA ALA A 125 -0.39 15.04 13.67
C ALA A 125 -1.13 13.71 13.36
N ILE A 126 -0.79 13.03 12.27
CA ILE A 126 -1.36 11.70 11.93
C ILE A 126 -1.12 10.70 13.07
N ASN A 127 0.11 10.67 13.63
CA ASN A 127 0.47 9.75 14.71
C ASN A 127 -0.13 10.14 16.06
N GLN A 128 -0.45 11.41 16.28
CA GLN A 128 -1.10 11.92 17.49
C GLN A 128 -2.61 11.69 17.49
N ASN A 129 -3.23 11.66 16.32
CA ASN A 129 -4.66 11.40 16.17
C ASN A 129 -4.98 9.94 16.53
N LYS A 130 -5.88 9.73 17.52
CA LYS A 130 -6.24 8.41 18.05
C LYS A 130 -7.40 7.73 17.28
N VAL A 131 -8.05 8.44 16.36
CA VAL A 131 -9.14 7.86 15.55
C VAL A 131 -8.55 6.81 14.60
N PRO A 132 -9.17 5.61 14.50
CA PRO A 132 -8.76 4.59 13.54
C PRO A 132 -8.70 5.12 12.09
N LYS A 133 -7.61 4.83 11.40
CA LYS A 133 -7.34 5.34 10.05
C LYS A 133 -6.45 4.41 9.24
N VAL A 134 -6.42 4.63 7.94
CA VAL A 134 -5.43 4.05 7.03
C VAL A 134 -4.29 5.05 6.83
N ILE A 135 -3.05 4.55 6.87
CA ILE A 135 -1.84 5.35 6.60
C ILE A 135 -1.06 4.67 5.48
N LEU A 136 -1.03 5.29 4.33
CA LEU A 136 -0.19 4.92 3.18
C LEU A 136 1.09 5.76 3.22
N SER A 137 2.25 5.12 3.27
CA SER A 137 3.53 5.86 3.33
C SER A 137 4.67 5.10 2.66
N ALA A 138 5.56 5.82 2.00
CA ALA A 138 6.79 5.26 1.43
C ALA A 138 7.92 5.25 2.49
N SER A 139 8.88 4.30 2.43
CA SER A 139 9.11 3.36 1.34
C SER A 139 8.36 2.03 1.54
N GLY A 140 8.17 1.30 0.45
CA GLY A 140 7.47 0.01 0.47
C GLY A 140 8.21 -1.11 1.22
N MET A 141 9.55 -1.03 1.37
CA MET A 141 10.38 -2.00 2.11
C MET A 141 10.79 -1.51 3.50
N CYS A 142 10.26 -0.37 3.96
CA CYS A 142 10.45 0.22 5.28
C CYS A 142 11.89 0.72 5.60
N GLU A 143 12.77 0.82 4.61
CA GLU A 143 14.18 1.21 4.82
C GLU A 143 14.36 2.72 4.99
N ALA A 144 13.48 3.52 4.40
CA ALA A 144 13.56 4.98 4.43
C ALA A 144 12.16 5.62 4.48
N GLY A 145 12.10 6.94 4.60
CA GLY A 145 10.87 7.71 4.51
C GLY A 145 10.05 7.73 5.79
N ARG A 146 8.88 8.39 5.68
CA ARG A 146 7.97 8.63 6.79
C ARG A 146 7.32 7.37 7.35
N ILE A 147 7.26 6.30 6.55
CA ILE A 147 6.77 4.99 7.01
C ILE A 147 7.48 4.51 8.28
N ARG A 148 8.77 4.80 8.45
CA ARG A 148 9.52 4.40 9.64
C ARG A 148 9.00 5.06 10.91
N HIS A 149 8.53 6.31 10.83
CA HIS A 149 7.87 6.98 11.95
C HIS A 149 6.51 6.34 12.26
N HIS A 150 5.71 6.04 11.23
CA HIS A 150 4.43 5.35 11.43
C HIS A 150 4.62 3.95 12.02
N LEU A 151 5.64 3.20 11.59
CA LEU A 151 5.98 1.91 12.17
C LEU A 151 6.39 2.04 13.63
N LYS A 152 7.24 3.02 13.99
CA LYS A 152 7.61 3.30 15.39
C LYS A 152 6.39 3.53 16.27
N HIS A 153 5.36 4.21 15.76
CA HIS A 153 4.16 4.54 16.52
C HIS A 153 3.08 3.44 16.52
N ASN A 154 3.16 2.44 15.63
CA ASN A 154 2.10 1.45 15.47
C ASN A 154 2.54 -0.01 15.68
N LEU A 155 3.82 -0.38 15.48
CA LEU A 155 4.29 -1.77 15.61
C LEU A 155 4.06 -2.37 17.01
N TRP A 156 4.21 -1.59 18.07
CA TRP A 156 4.03 -2.06 19.44
C TRP A 156 2.56 -2.15 19.89
N LYS A 157 1.62 -1.66 19.06
CA LYS A 157 0.18 -1.64 19.37
C LYS A 157 -0.49 -2.92 18.88
N PRO A 158 -0.99 -3.80 19.76
CA PRO A 158 -1.60 -5.07 19.34
C PRO A 158 -2.94 -4.91 18.60
N ASN A 159 -3.56 -3.74 18.68
CA ASN A 159 -4.78 -3.40 17.96
C ASN A 159 -4.53 -2.86 16.55
N SER A 160 -3.30 -2.49 16.21
CA SER A 160 -2.94 -2.00 14.85
C SER A 160 -2.57 -3.16 13.93
N THR A 161 -2.67 -2.92 12.62
CA THR A 161 -2.21 -3.86 11.57
C THR A 161 -1.22 -3.17 10.64
N ILE A 162 -0.13 -3.85 10.33
CA ILE A 162 0.77 -3.48 9.24
C ILE A 162 0.44 -4.37 8.05
N LEU A 163 -0.02 -3.77 6.96
CA LEU A 163 -0.44 -4.47 5.74
C LEU A 163 0.61 -4.27 4.65
N PHE A 164 1.41 -5.30 4.40
CA PHE A 164 2.39 -5.30 3.32
C PHE A 164 1.72 -5.62 1.98
N VAL A 165 1.92 -4.77 1.00
CA VAL A 165 1.28 -4.81 -0.32
C VAL A 165 2.29 -4.97 -1.46
N GLY A 166 3.52 -5.35 -1.15
CA GLY A 166 4.60 -5.54 -2.12
C GLY A 166 5.67 -6.51 -1.61
N TYR A 167 6.53 -6.92 -2.53
CA TYR A 167 7.68 -7.76 -2.21
C TYR A 167 8.61 -7.08 -1.20
N GLN A 168 9.16 -7.88 -0.31
CA GLN A 168 10.15 -7.45 0.68
C GLN A 168 11.47 -8.17 0.41
N ALA A 169 12.50 -7.44 0.02
CA ALA A 169 13.82 -8.00 -0.27
C ALA A 169 14.50 -8.50 1.00
N VAL A 170 15.31 -9.54 0.86
CA VAL A 170 16.15 -10.07 1.94
C VAL A 170 17.04 -8.94 2.49
N GLY A 171 17.17 -8.86 3.81
CA GLY A 171 17.95 -7.84 4.50
C GLY A 171 17.22 -6.53 4.78
N THR A 172 15.97 -6.37 4.32
CA THR A 172 15.18 -5.16 4.63
C THR A 172 14.40 -5.28 5.93
N LEU A 173 14.07 -4.13 6.54
CA LEU A 173 13.24 -4.06 7.74
C LEU A 173 11.86 -4.69 7.50
N GLY A 174 11.24 -4.40 6.35
CA GLY A 174 9.95 -4.99 6.00
C GLY A 174 10.01 -6.51 5.92
N ARG A 175 11.11 -7.07 5.40
CA ARG A 175 11.33 -8.52 5.35
C ARG A 175 11.44 -9.13 6.74
N SER A 176 12.23 -8.53 7.62
CA SER A 176 12.35 -9.00 9.01
C SER A 176 11.01 -9.03 9.74
N ILE A 177 10.17 -8.01 9.54
CA ILE A 177 8.83 -7.95 10.14
C ILE A 177 7.94 -9.08 9.61
N ILE A 178 7.92 -9.33 8.31
CA ILE A 178 7.10 -10.40 7.68
C ILE A 178 7.57 -11.79 8.14
N GLU A 179 8.86 -11.96 8.37
CA GLU A 179 9.44 -13.23 8.85
C GLU A 179 9.23 -13.47 10.36
N GLY A 180 8.53 -12.55 11.04
CA GLY A 180 8.12 -12.75 12.44
C GLY A 180 9.10 -12.22 13.47
N ALA A 181 9.91 -11.21 13.13
CA ALA A 181 10.73 -10.52 14.14
C ALA A 181 9.85 -10.03 15.29
N THR A 182 10.23 -10.35 16.52
CA THR A 182 9.52 -9.92 17.75
C THR A 182 9.89 -8.50 18.16
N THR A 183 11.08 -8.02 17.73
CA THR A 183 11.57 -6.67 17.92
C THR A 183 12.30 -6.19 16.68
N VAL A 184 12.27 -4.90 16.42
CA VAL A 184 13.02 -4.26 15.33
C VAL A 184 13.64 -2.95 15.80
N LYS A 185 14.75 -2.52 15.18
CA LYS A 185 15.42 -1.27 15.54
C LYS A 185 14.98 -0.13 14.63
N LEU A 186 14.37 0.90 15.20
CA LEU A 186 13.93 2.11 14.48
C LEU A 186 14.50 3.35 15.18
N PHE A 187 15.24 4.18 14.45
CA PHE A 187 15.87 5.40 14.96
C PHE A 187 16.74 5.16 16.24
N GLY A 188 17.42 4.03 16.29
CA GLY A 188 18.27 3.66 17.44
C GLY A 188 17.53 2.99 18.60
N GLU A 189 16.20 2.96 18.59
CA GLU A 189 15.36 2.36 19.64
C GLU A 189 14.87 0.96 19.23
N GLU A 190 14.77 0.05 20.20
CA GLU A 190 14.13 -1.25 20.01
C GLU A 190 12.61 -1.11 20.14
N ILE A 191 11.89 -1.53 19.10
CA ILE A 191 10.43 -1.47 19.03
C ILE A 191 9.89 -2.90 18.98
N ALA A 192 9.05 -3.27 19.94
CA ALA A 192 8.36 -4.56 19.93
C ALA A 192 7.36 -4.65 18.76
N VAL A 193 7.32 -5.80 18.09
CA VAL A 193 6.35 -6.10 17.03
C VAL A 193 5.17 -6.86 17.66
N LYS A 194 4.12 -6.12 18.02
CA LYS A 194 2.87 -6.64 18.59
C LYS A 194 1.68 -6.42 17.66
N ALA A 195 1.81 -5.54 16.67
CA ALA A 195 0.79 -5.31 15.66
C ALA A 195 0.56 -6.58 14.84
N LYS A 196 -0.65 -6.75 14.32
CA LYS A 196 -0.94 -7.81 13.37
C LYS A 196 -0.18 -7.53 12.07
N ILE A 197 0.50 -8.53 11.53
CA ILE A 197 1.22 -8.43 10.26
C ILE A 197 0.40 -9.17 9.20
N GLU A 198 -0.01 -8.47 8.17
CA GLU A 198 -0.76 -9.00 7.04
C GLU A 198 -0.02 -8.75 5.72
N THR A 199 -0.22 -9.64 4.76
CA THR A 199 0.39 -9.52 3.42
C THR A 199 -0.65 -9.73 2.33
N LEU A 200 -0.67 -8.84 1.34
CA LEU A 200 -1.39 -9.04 0.08
C LEU A 200 -0.41 -9.59 -0.96
N LYS A 201 -0.60 -10.86 -1.32
CA LYS A 201 0.23 -11.53 -2.34
C LYS A 201 -0.39 -11.34 -3.73
N GLY A 202 0.46 -11.40 -4.77
CA GLY A 202 0.00 -11.42 -6.16
C GLY A 202 -0.17 -10.04 -6.82
N ILE A 203 0.01 -8.95 -6.09
CA ILE A 203 0.09 -7.62 -6.69
C ILE A 203 1.54 -7.38 -7.14
N SER A 204 1.82 -7.54 -8.42
CA SER A 204 3.15 -7.28 -8.99
C SER A 204 3.04 -6.65 -10.37
N GLY A 205 3.93 -5.70 -10.65
CA GLY A 205 4.16 -5.17 -12.00
C GLY A 205 5.20 -5.95 -12.79
N HIS A 206 5.85 -6.95 -12.16
CA HIS A 206 6.85 -7.80 -12.81
C HIS A 206 6.17 -9.00 -13.46
N GLY A 207 6.74 -9.45 -14.58
CA GLY A 207 6.32 -10.69 -15.23
C GLY A 207 6.67 -11.94 -14.40
N ASP A 208 5.79 -12.92 -14.38
CA ASP A 208 6.11 -14.24 -13.84
C ASP A 208 6.88 -15.10 -14.88
N GLN A 209 7.33 -16.27 -14.49
CA GLN A 209 8.10 -17.16 -15.37
C GLN A 209 7.41 -17.37 -16.73
N LYS A 210 6.10 -17.64 -16.75
CA LYS A 210 5.35 -17.89 -17.97
C LYS A 210 5.31 -16.66 -18.87
N GLN A 211 5.08 -15.49 -18.28
CA GLN A 211 5.03 -14.23 -19.02
C GLN A 211 6.40 -13.87 -19.62
N LEU A 212 7.48 -14.04 -18.84
CA LEU A 212 8.86 -13.80 -19.30
C LEU A 212 9.26 -14.72 -20.43
N ILE A 213 8.96 -16.03 -20.31
CA ILE A 213 9.22 -17.01 -21.38
C ILE A 213 8.41 -16.67 -22.62
N SER A 214 7.11 -16.42 -22.49
CA SER A 214 6.25 -16.06 -23.63
C SER A 214 6.71 -14.80 -24.36
N TRP A 215 7.28 -13.83 -23.63
CA TRP A 215 7.85 -12.63 -24.22
C TRP A 215 9.10 -12.96 -25.04
N LEU A 216 9.98 -13.85 -24.53
CA LEU A 216 11.18 -14.29 -25.25
C LEU A 216 10.82 -15.09 -26.50
N GLU A 217 9.77 -15.94 -26.44
CA GLU A 217 9.32 -16.77 -27.57
C GLU A 217 8.68 -15.91 -28.70
N ALA A 218 8.20 -14.71 -28.36
CA ALA A 218 7.58 -13.79 -29.32
C ALA A 218 8.59 -12.89 -30.07
N MET A 219 9.88 -12.98 -29.73
CA MET A 219 10.97 -12.25 -30.38
C MET A 219 11.55 -13.02 -31.56
#